data_931e810a3482a3645aba4a73928cc888
#
_entry.id   931e810a3482a3645aba4a73928cc888
#
_cell.length_a   1.000
_cell.length_b   1.000
_cell.length_c   1.000
_cell.angle_alpha   90.00
_cell.angle_beta   90.00
_cell.angle_gamma   90.00
#
_symmetry.space_group_name_H-M   'P 1'
#
loop_
_entity.id
_entity.type
_entity.pdbx_description
1 polymer ?
#
loop_
_entity_poly.entity_id
_entity_poly.type
_entity_poly.pdbx_seq_one_letter_code
_entity_poly.pdbx_strand_id
1 'polypeptide(L)'
;VDIQHFEWSVSQAETGIRLDRFLATHLPTLSRRGLVELIALKTVFVNGYPARKGRHLTQGDIVGARLHTRLSPNPKLDLVVLFADEAFVAIDKPAGMPSLALRHSETMTVANFLAARFPETLSVSSTQREAGLVHRLDTDTSGVLIAARTSAAYTHLRTQFNQRRVYKEYRAVVEGHFQPTGAFYFFLAPRGPHRRHMQVVHDTAAQEARATYVPLQSGADWTLVQIIIETGVRHQIRAHLSALGYPIWGDRLYGSRVQKDALHLHAHAIGFRHPVSTEQERQIHIVSPLPQIFHAIPADELGREKVL
;
A
#
# COMPACT_ATOMS: atom_id res chain seq x y z
N VAL A 1 -4.42 -20.21 -14.44
CA VAL A 1 -3.24 -19.34 -14.23
C VAL A 1 -2.72 -19.01 -15.61
N ASP A 2 -2.95 -17.77 -16.12
CA ASP A 2 -2.43 -17.37 -17.40
C ASP A 2 -0.92 -17.15 -17.27
N ILE A 3 -0.16 -18.05 -17.86
CA ILE A 3 1.29 -17.93 -17.99
C ILE A 3 1.56 -17.42 -19.40
N GLN A 4 2.10 -16.24 -19.52
CA GLN A 4 2.59 -15.71 -20.78
C GLN A 4 3.99 -16.25 -21.02
N HIS A 5 4.18 -16.88 -22.19
CA HIS A 5 5.46 -17.43 -22.61
C HIS A 5 6.12 -16.43 -23.58
N PHE A 6 7.35 -16.09 -23.29
CA PHE A 6 8.20 -15.28 -24.15
C PHE A 6 9.42 -16.09 -24.55
N GLU A 7 9.86 -15.89 -25.77
CA GLU A 7 11.09 -16.49 -26.29
C GLU A 7 11.80 -15.52 -27.24
N TRP A 8 13.09 -15.37 -27.09
CA TRP A 8 13.93 -14.49 -27.88
C TRP A 8 15.23 -15.20 -28.24
N SER A 9 15.70 -15.01 -29.47
CA SER A 9 17.05 -15.42 -29.90
C SER A 9 18.01 -14.25 -29.69
N VAL A 10 19.15 -14.51 -29.05
CA VAL A 10 20.18 -13.51 -28.81
C VAL A 10 20.92 -13.19 -30.11
N SER A 11 20.87 -11.92 -30.50
CA SER A 11 21.55 -11.42 -31.70
C SER A 11 23.06 -11.22 -31.48
N GLN A 12 23.81 -11.02 -32.56
CA GLN A 12 25.25 -10.70 -32.47
C GLN A 12 25.51 -9.41 -31.65
N ALA A 13 24.65 -8.40 -31.79
CA ALA A 13 24.76 -7.13 -31.05
C ALA A 13 24.52 -7.28 -29.54
N GLU A 14 23.86 -8.34 -29.12
CA GLU A 14 23.52 -8.64 -27.71
C GLU A 14 24.50 -9.64 -27.07
N THR A 15 25.51 -10.10 -27.83
CA THR A 15 26.56 -10.97 -27.29
C THR A 15 27.34 -10.30 -26.17
N GLY A 16 27.54 -11.02 -25.07
CA GLY A 16 28.23 -10.52 -23.87
C GLY A 16 27.33 -9.70 -22.93
N ILE A 17 26.09 -9.40 -23.31
CA ILE A 17 25.16 -8.70 -22.42
C ILE A 17 24.74 -9.64 -21.27
N ARG A 18 24.61 -9.08 -20.09
CA ARG A 18 24.07 -9.83 -18.94
C ARG A 18 22.59 -10.08 -19.10
N LEU A 19 22.14 -11.28 -18.75
CA LEU A 19 20.75 -11.71 -18.82
C LEU A 19 19.77 -10.71 -18.17
N ASP A 20 20.10 -10.13 -17.01
CA ASP A 20 19.22 -9.16 -16.35
C ASP A 20 19.06 -7.85 -17.15
N ARG A 21 20.08 -7.45 -17.93
CA ARG A 21 20.00 -6.31 -18.85
C ARG A 21 19.23 -6.66 -20.12
N PHE A 22 19.49 -7.83 -20.70
CA PHE A 22 18.76 -8.34 -21.85
C PHE A 22 17.24 -8.36 -21.54
N LEU A 23 16.85 -8.96 -20.42
CA LEU A 23 15.45 -9.00 -20.00
C LEU A 23 14.85 -7.59 -19.78
N ALA A 24 15.63 -6.62 -19.29
CA ALA A 24 15.15 -5.25 -19.11
C ALA A 24 14.78 -4.57 -20.44
N THR A 25 15.48 -4.90 -21.52
CA THR A 25 15.16 -4.40 -22.87
C THR A 25 13.90 -5.07 -23.44
N HIS A 26 13.76 -6.38 -23.25
CA HIS A 26 12.66 -7.16 -23.83
C HIS A 26 11.38 -7.18 -22.98
N LEU A 27 11.46 -6.84 -21.68
CA LEU A 27 10.34 -6.75 -20.72
C LEU A 27 10.33 -5.38 -20.01
N PRO A 28 10.13 -4.27 -20.75
CA PRO A 28 10.26 -2.92 -20.22
C PRO A 28 9.21 -2.57 -19.15
N THR A 29 8.12 -3.31 -19.09
CA THR A 29 7.06 -3.15 -18.08
C THR A 29 7.47 -3.65 -16.69
N LEU A 30 8.54 -4.44 -16.59
CA LEU A 30 9.02 -5.00 -15.34
C LEU A 30 10.16 -4.15 -14.75
N SER A 31 10.09 -3.93 -13.44
CA SER A 31 11.19 -3.30 -12.73
C SER A 31 12.42 -4.23 -12.70
N ARG A 32 13.63 -3.65 -12.58
CA ARG A 32 14.88 -4.42 -12.45
C ARG A 32 14.82 -5.46 -11.31
N ARG A 33 14.13 -5.15 -10.22
CA ARG A 33 13.93 -6.07 -9.10
C ARG A 33 13.02 -7.23 -9.49
N GLY A 34 11.93 -6.97 -10.24
CA GLY A 34 11.03 -8.01 -10.76
C GLY A 34 11.75 -8.97 -11.72
N LEU A 35 12.63 -8.46 -12.58
CA LEU A 35 13.44 -9.29 -13.49
C LEU A 35 14.40 -10.22 -12.72
N VAL A 36 15.06 -9.72 -11.69
CA VAL A 36 15.94 -10.53 -10.82
C VAL A 36 15.13 -11.61 -10.09
N GLU A 37 13.92 -11.29 -9.68
CA GLU A 37 13.02 -12.24 -9.03
C GLU A 37 12.57 -13.36 -9.99
N LEU A 38 12.24 -13.05 -11.24
CA LEU A 38 11.89 -14.08 -12.25
C LEU A 38 13.04 -15.09 -12.41
N ILE A 39 14.28 -14.62 -12.45
CA ILE A 39 15.45 -15.49 -12.53
C ILE A 39 15.56 -16.37 -11.25
N ALA A 40 15.34 -15.78 -10.08
CA ALA A 40 15.40 -16.50 -8.80
C ALA A 40 14.29 -17.57 -8.66
N LEU A 41 13.11 -17.31 -9.20
CA LEU A 41 11.96 -18.23 -9.26
C LEU A 41 12.13 -19.32 -10.33
N LYS A 42 13.24 -19.33 -11.05
CA LYS A 42 13.52 -20.29 -12.16
C LYS A 42 12.46 -20.26 -13.26
N THR A 43 11.84 -19.09 -13.49
CA THR A 43 10.87 -18.88 -14.59
C THR A 43 11.54 -18.31 -15.84
N VAL A 44 12.84 -18.05 -15.81
CA VAL A 44 13.68 -17.65 -16.94
C VAL A 44 14.60 -18.81 -17.31
N PHE A 45 14.69 -19.08 -18.59
CA PHE A 45 15.47 -20.18 -19.15
C PHE A 45 16.46 -19.64 -20.19
N VAL A 46 17.60 -20.30 -20.34
CA VAL A 46 18.50 -20.10 -21.47
C VAL A 46 18.82 -21.47 -22.05
N ASN A 47 18.51 -21.67 -23.33
CA ASN A 47 18.62 -22.95 -24.04
C ASN A 47 17.87 -24.09 -23.30
N GLY A 48 16.66 -23.79 -22.80
CA GLY A 48 15.81 -24.74 -22.08
C GLY A 48 16.19 -24.99 -20.61
N TYR A 49 17.31 -24.47 -20.12
CA TYR A 49 17.76 -24.67 -18.73
C TYR A 49 17.48 -23.43 -17.87
N PRO A 50 17.06 -23.60 -16.59
CA PRO A 50 16.85 -22.48 -15.68
C PRO A 50 18.09 -21.59 -15.60
N ALA A 51 17.88 -20.31 -15.84
CA ALA A 51 18.96 -19.33 -15.89
C ALA A 51 19.47 -18.94 -14.50
N ARG A 52 20.76 -18.57 -14.43
CA ARG A 52 21.39 -18.03 -13.22
C ARG A 52 21.54 -16.51 -13.34
N LYS A 53 21.39 -15.80 -12.21
CA LYS A 53 21.67 -14.37 -12.15
C LYS A 53 23.10 -14.08 -12.56
N GLY A 54 23.28 -13.08 -13.42
CA GLY A 54 24.62 -12.66 -13.88
C GLY A 54 25.17 -13.44 -15.07
N ARG A 55 24.44 -14.42 -15.63
CA ARG A 55 24.82 -15.10 -16.86
C ARG A 55 25.03 -14.08 -17.99
N HIS A 56 26.14 -14.17 -18.71
CA HIS A 56 26.37 -13.47 -19.96
C HIS A 56 25.82 -14.34 -21.10
N LEU A 57 25.20 -13.68 -22.07
CA LEU A 57 24.57 -14.34 -23.21
C LEU A 57 25.54 -14.37 -24.41
N THR A 58 25.40 -15.38 -25.23
CA THR A 58 26.13 -15.53 -26.48
C THR A 58 25.18 -15.53 -27.68
N GLN A 59 25.65 -15.11 -28.83
CA GLN A 59 24.85 -15.17 -30.06
C GLN A 59 24.26 -16.56 -30.27
N GLY A 60 22.99 -16.62 -30.61
CA GLY A 60 22.23 -17.87 -30.80
C GLY A 60 21.70 -18.50 -29.51
N ASP A 61 22.00 -17.97 -28.32
CA ASP A 61 21.28 -18.40 -27.11
C ASP A 61 19.76 -18.12 -27.25
N ILE A 62 18.95 -19.09 -26.86
CA ILE A 62 17.49 -18.94 -26.81
C ILE A 62 17.11 -18.61 -25.35
N VAL A 63 16.63 -17.39 -25.15
CA VAL A 63 16.16 -16.91 -23.83
C VAL A 63 14.66 -17.06 -23.75
N GLY A 64 14.17 -17.91 -22.86
CA GLY A 64 12.75 -18.06 -22.55
C GLY A 64 12.37 -17.44 -21.23
N ALA A 65 11.19 -16.85 -21.12
CA ALA A 65 10.62 -16.38 -19.87
C ALA A 65 9.15 -16.79 -19.73
N ARG A 66 8.79 -17.27 -18.53
CA ARG A 66 7.41 -17.57 -18.15
C ARG A 66 6.96 -16.54 -17.12
N LEU A 67 6.03 -15.69 -17.53
CA LEU A 67 5.48 -14.66 -16.66
C LEU A 67 4.07 -15.03 -16.21
N HIS A 68 3.86 -15.05 -14.91
CA HIS A 68 2.52 -15.01 -14.37
C HIS A 68 2.00 -13.59 -14.57
N THR A 69 1.09 -13.39 -15.51
CA THR A 69 0.57 -12.06 -15.85
C THR A 69 -0.56 -11.65 -14.93
N ARG A 70 -1.20 -12.59 -14.25
CA ARG A 70 -2.32 -12.33 -13.35
C ARG A 70 -1.94 -12.50 -11.89
N LEU A 71 -2.54 -11.68 -11.07
CA LEU A 71 -2.54 -11.84 -9.62
C LEU A 71 -3.18 -13.20 -9.27
N SER A 72 -2.51 -14.00 -8.43
CA SER A 72 -3.03 -15.29 -7.99
C SER A 72 -4.12 -15.08 -6.94
N PRO A 73 -5.38 -15.49 -7.18
CA PRO A 73 -6.42 -15.47 -6.16
C PRO A 73 -6.04 -16.36 -4.97
N ASN A 74 -6.37 -15.90 -3.75
CA ASN A 74 -6.17 -16.73 -2.56
C ASN A 74 -7.49 -16.89 -1.78
N PRO A 75 -8.27 -17.96 -2.02
CA PRO A 75 -9.54 -18.19 -1.38
C PRO A 75 -9.44 -18.57 0.10
N LYS A 76 -8.21 -18.81 0.62
CA LYS A 76 -7.98 -19.09 2.05
C LYS A 76 -7.91 -17.83 2.90
N LEU A 77 -7.79 -16.66 2.25
CA LEU A 77 -7.84 -15.38 2.96
C LEU A 77 -9.30 -15.05 3.33
N ASP A 78 -9.48 -14.69 4.58
CA ASP A 78 -10.77 -14.18 5.08
C ASP A 78 -10.54 -12.79 5.69
N LEU A 79 -11.07 -11.76 5.03
CA LEU A 79 -10.99 -10.37 5.47
C LEU A 79 -12.38 -9.82 5.69
N VAL A 80 -12.53 -8.97 6.68
CA VAL A 80 -13.79 -8.30 6.98
C VAL A 80 -14.14 -7.35 5.83
N VAL A 81 -15.31 -7.55 5.24
CA VAL A 81 -15.92 -6.64 4.27
C VAL A 81 -16.79 -5.66 5.04
N LEU A 82 -16.38 -4.40 5.11
CA LEU A 82 -17.12 -3.33 5.80
C LEU A 82 -18.34 -2.86 5.00
N PHE A 83 -18.20 -2.86 3.68
CA PHE A 83 -19.25 -2.47 2.76
C PHE A 83 -19.00 -3.08 1.39
N ALA A 84 -20.05 -3.44 0.67
CA ALA A 84 -19.97 -3.83 -0.74
C ALA A 84 -21.28 -3.50 -1.47
N ASP A 85 -21.14 -2.95 -2.68
CA ASP A 85 -22.22 -2.79 -3.64
C ASP A 85 -21.73 -3.17 -5.05
N GLU A 86 -22.46 -2.82 -6.09
CA GLU A 86 -22.08 -3.12 -7.48
C GLU A 86 -20.87 -2.30 -7.97
N ALA A 87 -20.60 -1.15 -7.35
CA ALA A 87 -19.57 -0.20 -7.79
C ALA A 87 -18.24 -0.40 -7.10
N PHE A 88 -18.23 -0.68 -5.80
CA PHE A 88 -17.01 -0.78 -5.00
C PHE A 88 -17.17 -1.71 -3.78
N VAL A 89 -16.06 -2.06 -3.18
CA VAL A 89 -15.96 -2.79 -1.93
C VAL A 89 -15.00 -2.09 -0.98
N ALA A 90 -15.35 -2.05 0.30
CA ALA A 90 -14.51 -1.56 1.40
C ALA A 90 -14.11 -2.74 2.30
N ILE A 91 -12.82 -2.87 2.52
CA ILE A 91 -12.20 -3.96 3.29
C ILE A 91 -11.57 -3.37 4.55
N ASP A 92 -11.73 -4.06 5.68
CA ASP A 92 -10.92 -3.81 6.87
C ASP A 92 -9.60 -4.58 6.75
N LYS A 93 -8.54 -3.86 6.38
CA LYS A 93 -7.22 -4.46 6.21
C LYS A 93 -6.56 -4.71 7.58
N PRO A 94 -6.17 -5.92 7.93
CA PRO A 94 -5.40 -6.16 9.15
C PRO A 94 -3.99 -5.56 9.05
N ALA A 95 -3.40 -5.21 10.21
CA ALA A 95 -1.97 -4.91 10.30
C ALA A 95 -1.11 -6.11 9.88
N GLY A 96 0.08 -5.85 9.33
CA GLY A 96 1.00 -6.90 8.87
C GLY A 96 0.69 -7.46 7.48
N MET A 97 -0.47 -7.14 6.89
CA MET A 97 -0.84 -7.57 5.54
C MET A 97 -0.56 -6.47 4.50
N PRO A 98 0.20 -6.76 3.42
CA PRO A 98 0.38 -5.82 2.32
C PRO A 98 -0.92 -5.57 1.56
N SER A 99 -1.16 -4.34 1.10
CA SER A 99 -2.28 -4.03 0.19
C SER A 99 -2.11 -4.73 -1.16
N LEU A 100 -0.89 -4.71 -1.69
CA LEU A 100 -0.51 -5.23 -3.01
C LEU A 100 0.68 -6.17 -2.90
N ALA A 101 0.72 -7.17 -3.75
CA ALA A 101 1.88 -8.03 -3.91
C ALA A 101 3.05 -7.24 -4.54
N LEU A 102 4.19 -7.19 -3.84
CA LEU A 102 5.44 -6.65 -4.38
C LEU A 102 6.15 -7.66 -5.27
N ARG A 103 5.89 -8.96 -5.04
CA ARG A 103 6.47 -10.08 -5.77
C ARG A 103 5.36 -10.93 -6.37
N HIS A 104 5.64 -11.58 -7.49
CA HIS A 104 4.68 -12.50 -8.13
C HIS A 104 4.33 -13.71 -7.25
N SER A 105 5.23 -14.11 -6.36
CA SER A 105 5.05 -15.23 -5.43
C SER A 105 4.25 -14.87 -4.18
N GLU A 106 4.00 -13.59 -3.92
CA GLU A 106 3.22 -13.16 -2.75
C GLU A 106 1.74 -13.40 -2.99
N THR A 107 1.13 -14.22 -2.12
CA THR A 107 -0.29 -14.58 -2.19
C THR A 107 -1.08 -14.16 -0.96
N MET A 108 -0.42 -13.49 0.00
CA MET A 108 -0.99 -13.05 1.28
C MET A 108 -1.20 -11.54 1.30
N THR A 109 -1.93 -11.00 0.31
CA THR A 109 -2.22 -9.57 0.22
C THR A 109 -3.71 -9.33 0.07
N VAL A 110 -4.16 -8.09 0.34
CA VAL A 110 -5.57 -7.70 0.11
C VAL A 110 -5.95 -7.89 -1.35
N ALA A 111 -5.07 -7.59 -2.30
CA ALA A 111 -5.32 -7.81 -3.71
C ALA A 111 -5.58 -9.29 -4.04
N ASN A 112 -4.88 -10.25 -3.39
CA ASN A 112 -5.13 -11.68 -3.58
C ASN A 112 -6.49 -12.12 -3.02
N PHE A 113 -6.92 -11.51 -1.89
CA PHE A 113 -8.28 -11.71 -1.35
C PHE A 113 -9.33 -11.18 -2.33
N LEU A 114 -9.16 -9.94 -2.81
CA LEU A 114 -10.08 -9.32 -3.77
C LEU A 114 -10.19 -10.15 -5.04
N ALA A 115 -9.07 -10.63 -5.59
CA ALA A 115 -9.05 -11.50 -6.77
C ALA A 115 -9.83 -12.81 -6.57
N ALA A 116 -9.88 -13.34 -5.34
CA ALA A 116 -10.63 -14.55 -5.02
C ALA A 116 -12.12 -14.27 -4.74
N ARG A 117 -12.42 -13.22 -3.98
CA ARG A 117 -13.78 -12.94 -3.50
C ARG A 117 -14.59 -12.06 -4.46
N PHE A 118 -13.90 -11.20 -5.21
CA PHE A 118 -14.46 -10.22 -6.15
C PHE A 118 -13.68 -10.27 -7.46
N PRO A 119 -13.74 -11.36 -8.23
CA PRO A 119 -12.88 -11.61 -9.40
C PRO A 119 -13.03 -10.55 -10.50
N GLU A 120 -14.17 -9.85 -10.57
CA GLU A 120 -14.39 -8.73 -11.48
C GLU A 120 -13.38 -7.59 -11.28
N THR A 121 -12.84 -7.44 -10.08
CA THR A 121 -11.86 -6.39 -9.75
C THR A 121 -10.55 -6.52 -10.54
N LEU A 122 -10.24 -7.71 -11.04
CA LEU A 122 -9.05 -7.95 -11.86
C LEU A 122 -9.08 -7.25 -13.23
N SER A 123 -10.27 -6.89 -13.71
CA SER A 123 -10.46 -6.28 -15.03
C SER A 123 -10.71 -4.78 -15.01
N VAL A 124 -10.78 -4.15 -13.80
CA VAL A 124 -11.20 -2.74 -13.68
C VAL A 124 -10.07 -1.73 -13.88
N SER A 125 -8.81 -2.14 -13.72
CA SER A 125 -7.63 -1.30 -13.91
C SER A 125 -6.71 -1.86 -15.00
N SER A 126 -5.88 -1.02 -15.59
CA SER A 126 -4.85 -1.45 -16.55
C SER A 126 -3.82 -2.40 -15.94
N THR A 127 -3.70 -2.38 -14.62
CA THR A 127 -2.76 -3.21 -13.85
C THR A 127 -3.55 -4.25 -13.06
N GLN A 128 -3.71 -5.46 -13.59
CA GLN A 128 -4.43 -6.55 -12.92
C GLN A 128 -3.93 -6.84 -11.49
N ARG A 129 -2.67 -6.50 -11.19
CA ARG A 129 -2.05 -6.64 -9.87
C ARG A 129 -2.70 -5.80 -8.77
N GLU A 130 -3.40 -4.74 -9.13
CA GLU A 130 -4.06 -3.84 -8.18
C GLU A 130 -5.41 -4.39 -7.72
N ALA A 131 -6.02 -5.33 -8.45
CA ALA A 131 -7.34 -5.88 -8.14
C ALA A 131 -8.35 -4.79 -7.76
N GLY A 132 -8.44 -3.73 -8.59
CA GLY A 132 -9.36 -2.62 -8.38
C GLY A 132 -9.02 -1.66 -7.23
N LEU A 133 -7.95 -1.89 -6.46
CA LEU A 133 -7.56 -0.99 -5.38
C LEU A 133 -7.31 0.43 -5.89
N VAL A 134 -7.99 1.40 -5.32
CA VAL A 134 -7.88 2.82 -5.72
C VAL A 134 -6.86 3.59 -4.87
N HIS A 135 -6.47 3.04 -3.74
CA HIS A 135 -5.39 3.53 -2.87
C HIS A 135 -4.73 2.37 -2.14
N ARG A 136 -3.75 2.68 -1.31
CA ARG A 136 -3.03 1.67 -0.52
C ARG A 136 -2.76 2.16 0.89
N LEU A 137 -2.65 1.21 1.81
CA LEU A 137 -2.10 1.39 3.15
C LEU A 137 -0.73 0.71 3.23
N ASP A 138 0.11 1.17 4.14
CA ASP A 138 1.36 0.48 4.47
C ASP A 138 1.05 -0.91 5.06
N THR A 139 2.00 -1.83 4.98
CA THR A 139 1.83 -3.21 5.45
C THR A 139 1.33 -3.25 6.89
N ASP A 140 1.96 -2.47 7.78
CA ASP A 140 1.68 -2.50 9.21
C ASP A 140 0.51 -1.59 9.64
N THR A 141 0.00 -0.73 8.74
CA THR A 141 -1.18 0.08 8.96
C THR A 141 -2.44 -0.75 8.75
N SER A 142 -3.33 -0.81 9.72
CA SER A 142 -4.65 -1.44 9.61
C SER A 142 -5.73 -0.45 9.16
N GLY A 143 -6.93 -0.93 8.84
CA GLY A 143 -8.12 -0.12 8.60
C GLY A 143 -8.65 -0.12 7.17
N VAL A 144 -9.51 0.84 6.89
CA VAL A 144 -10.34 0.85 5.69
C VAL A 144 -9.54 1.02 4.38
N LEU A 145 -9.80 0.12 3.43
CA LEU A 145 -9.18 0.09 2.10
C LEU A 145 -10.26 -0.12 1.05
N ILE A 146 -10.26 0.68 -0.03
CA ILE A 146 -11.31 0.68 -1.06
C ILE A 146 -10.80 0.07 -2.36
N ALA A 147 -11.61 -0.81 -2.95
CA ALA A 147 -11.42 -1.32 -4.30
C ALA A 147 -12.67 -1.10 -5.15
N ALA A 148 -12.49 -0.68 -6.39
CA ALA A 148 -13.56 -0.58 -7.37
C ALA A 148 -13.89 -1.94 -7.97
N ARG A 149 -15.17 -2.19 -8.27
CA ARG A 149 -15.68 -3.41 -8.89
C ARG A 149 -15.97 -3.21 -10.40
N THR A 150 -16.02 -1.96 -10.85
CA THR A 150 -16.20 -1.60 -12.27
C THR A 150 -15.15 -0.59 -12.73
N SER A 151 -14.83 -0.57 -14.02
CA SER A 151 -13.86 0.39 -14.57
C SER A 151 -14.33 1.85 -14.45
N ALA A 152 -15.64 2.09 -14.55
CA ALA A 152 -16.22 3.43 -14.35
C ALA A 152 -16.02 3.90 -12.91
N ALA A 153 -16.31 3.04 -11.91
CA ALA A 153 -16.09 3.32 -10.51
C ALA A 153 -14.60 3.55 -10.20
N TYR A 154 -13.70 2.74 -10.79
CA TYR A 154 -12.26 2.91 -10.64
C TYR A 154 -11.81 4.29 -11.10
N THR A 155 -12.18 4.68 -12.31
CA THR A 155 -11.82 5.99 -12.88
C THR A 155 -12.35 7.14 -12.02
N HIS A 156 -13.60 7.05 -11.59
CA HIS A 156 -14.23 8.07 -10.78
C HIS A 156 -13.59 8.20 -9.39
N LEU A 157 -13.36 7.09 -8.69
CA LEU A 157 -12.70 7.08 -7.38
C LEU A 157 -11.26 7.58 -7.48
N ARG A 158 -10.48 7.11 -8.46
CA ARG A 158 -9.11 7.60 -8.71
C ARG A 158 -9.07 9.11 -8.96
N THR A 159 -10.07 9.64 -9.68
CA THR A 159 -10.20 11.09 -9.91
C THR A 159 -10.41 11.83 -8.59
N GLN A 160 -11.28 11.36 -7.70
CA GLN A 160 -11.51 11.96 -6.39
C GLN A 160 -10.24 11.93 -5.52
N PHE A 161 -9.49 10.81 -5.52
CA PHE A 161 -8.21 10.70 -4.81
C PHE A 161 -7.18 11.70 -5.36
N ASN A 162 -7.03 11.79 -6.68
CA ASN A 162 -6.10 12.70 -7.33
C ASN A 162 -6.46 14.17 -7.07
N GLN A 163 -7.74 14.49 -6.98
CA GLN A 163 -8.26 15.82 -6.69
C GLN A 163 -8.31 16.14 -5.18
N ARG A 164 -7.83 15.24 -4.32
CA ARG A 164 -7.85 15.40 -2.85
C ARG A 164 -9.26 15.61 -2.27
N ARG A 165 -10.29 15.05 -2.92
CA ARG A 165 -11.71 15.16 -2.52
C ARG A 165 -12.17 14.00 -1.63
N VAL A 166 -11.26 13.11 -1.25
CA VAL A 166 -11.52 11.98 -0.37
C VAL A 166 -11.14 12.36 1.05
N TYR A 167 -12.10 12.29 1.97
CA TYR A 167 -11.84 12.40 3.40
C TYR A 167 -11.12 11.13 3.87
N LYS A 168 -10.02 11.29 4.61
CA LYS A 168 -9.22 10.18 5.14
C LYS A 168 -8.84 10.50 6.56
N GLU A 169 -9.38 9.72 7.49
CA GLU A 169 -9.15 9.87 8.91
C GLU A 169 -8.40 8.66 9.46
N TYR A 170 -7.42 8.93 10.28
CA TYR A 170 -6.61 7.93 10.97
C TYR A 170 -6.67 8.14 12.49
N ARG A 171 -6.42 7.06 13.21
CA ARG A 171 -6.14 7.06 14.64
C ARG A 171 -4.72 6.55 14.85
N ALA A 172 -3.97 7.23 15.71
CA ALA A 172 -2.65 6.79 16.13
C ALA A 172 -2.45 6.97 17.61
N VAL A 173 -1.72 6.06 18.25
CA VAL A 173 -1.19 6.27 19.59
C VAL A 173 0.26 6.68 19.46
N VAL A 174 0.60 7.85 20.00
CA VAL A 174 1.96 8.41 19.97
C VAL A 174 2.58 8.44 21.35
N GLU A 175 3.92 8.46 21.41
CA GLU A 175 4.67 8.61 22.65
C GLU A 175 4.52 10.03 23.21
N GLY A 176 4.31 10.12 24.53
CA GLY A 176 4.26 11.37 25.28
C GLY A 176 2.96 12.15 25.11
N HIS A 177 2.95 13.34 25.69
CA HIS A 177 1.81 14.26 25.68
C HIS A 177 1.81 15.10 24.40
N PHE A 178 1.12 14.64 23.37
CA PHE A 178 1.01 15.35 22.11
C PHE A 178 0.13 16.60 22.25
N GLN A 179 0.75 17.77 22.13
CA GLN A 179 0.08 19.08 22.22
C GLN A 179 -0.25 19.71 20.87
N PRO A 180 0.50 19.43 19.77
CA PRO A 180 0.24 20.08 18.50
C PRO A 180 -1.18 19.83 18.01
N THR A 181 -1.88 20.89 17.62
CA THR A 181 -3.22 20.81 17.03
C THR A 181 -3.32 21.71 15.81
N GLY A 182 -4.17 21.34 14.85
CA GLY A 182 -4.37 22.07 13.62
C GLY A 182 -3.66 21.48 12.40
N ALA A 183 -3.55 22.29 11.37
CA ALA A 183 -3.01 21.87 10.06
C ALA A 183 -1.49 22.02 10.01
N PHE A 184 -0.82 20.98 9.52
CA PHE A 184 0.63 20.94 9.32
C PHE A 184 0.97 20.65 7.89
N TYR A 185 2.00 21.33 7.39
CA TYR A 185 2.51 21.22 6.04
C TYR A 185 3.98 20.84 6.09
N PHE A 186 4.32 19.71 5.48
CA PHE A 186 5.69 19.23 5.39
C PHE A 186 6.01 18.84 3.95
N PHE A 187 7.30 18.84 3.63
CA PHE A 187 7.81 18.22 2.41
C PHE A 187 8.53 16.93 2.77
N LEU A 188 8.23 15.86 2.05
CA LEU A 188 8.76 14.54 2.32
C LEU A 188 9.61 14.03 1.14
N ALA A 189 10.81 13.58 1.45
CA ALA A 189 11.70 12.92 0.48
C ALA A 189 12.12 11.54 0.96
N PRO A 190 12.36 10.59 0.03
CA PRO A 190 12.90 9.28 0.37
C PRO A 190 14.34 9.40 0.89
N ARG A 191 14.68 8.70 1.99
CA ARG A 191 16.01 8.67 2.60
C ARG A 191 16.45 7.26 2.97
N GLY A 192 17.76 7.12 3.16
CA GLY A 192 18.42 5.91 3.62
C GLY A 192 18.69 4.88 2.54
N PRO A 193 19.38 3.77 2.87
CA PRO A 193 19.65 2.68 1.96
C PRO A 193 18.34 2.14 1.38
N HIS A 194 18.31 1.98 0.05
CA HIS A 194 17.12 1.51 -0.68
C HIS A 194 15.88 2.41 -0.55
N ARG A 195 16.00 3.67 -0.11
CA ARG A 195 14.91 4.64 0.03
C ARG A 195 13.73 4.11 0.88
N ARG A 196 14.02 3.38 1.95
CA ARG A 196 12.99 2.76 2.80
C ARG A 196 12.25 3.74 3.69
N HIS A 197 12.90 4.84 4.10
CA HIS A 197 12.33 5.89 4.93
C HIS A 197 11.83 7.06 4.09
N MET A 198 10.87 7.80 4.62
CA MET A 198 10.56 9.15 4.21
C MET A 198 11.04 10.09 5.31
N GLN A 199 11.58 11.24 4.94
CA GLN A 199 12.04 12.26 5.89
C GLN A 199 11.42 13.60 5.55
N VAL A 200 11.09 14.37 6.58
CA VAL A 200 10.76 15.78 6.45
C VAL A 200 12.01 16.54 5.97
N VAL A 201 11.84 17.33 4.92
CA VAL A 201 12.89 18.15 4.32
C VAL A 201 12.35 19.57 4.11
N HIS A 202 13.27 20.54 3.96
CA HIS A 202 12.92 21.92 3.64
C HIS A 202 12.88 22.21 2.13
N ASP A 203 13.13 21.20 1.30
CA ASP A 203 13.13 21.31 -0.15
C ASP A 203 11.68 21.28 -0.68
N THR A 204 11.21 22.39 -1.23
CA THR A 204 9.87 22.54 -1.82
C THR A 204 9.69 21.75 -3.12
N ALA A 205 10.75 21.20 -3.72
CA ALA A 205 10.66 20.28 -4.85
C ALA A 205 10.31 18.85 -4.41
N ALA A 206 10.37 18.55 -3.09
CA ALA A 206 9.94 17.27 -2.53
C ALA A 206 8.42 17.14 -2.49
N GLN A 207 7.91 15.97 -2.09
CA GLN A 207 6.49 15.69 -2.06
C GLN A 207 5.80 16.46 -0.92
N GLU A 208 4.88 17.35 -1.25
CA GLU A 208 4.04 18.04 -0.27
C GLU A 208 3.16 17.06 0.48
N ALA A 209 3.12 17.18 1.80
CA ALA A 209 2.34 16.35 2.70
C ALA A 209 1.56 17.24 3.68
N ARG A 210 0.23 17.11 3.67
CA ARG A 210 -0.70 17.92 4.46
C ARG A 210 -1.50 17.02 5.39
N ALA A 211 -1.56 17.37 6.67
CA ALA A 211 -2.35 16.67 7.66
C ALA A 211 -2.82 17.62 8.77
N THR A 212 -4.00 17.35 9.31
CA THR A 212 -4.52 18.00 10.52
C THR A 212 -4.45 16.99 11.66
N TYR A 213 -3.98 17.45 12.82
CA TYR A 213 -3.84 16.65 14.03
C TYR A 213 -4.72 17.20 15.13
N VAL A 214 -5.41 16.32 15.85
CA VAL A 214 -6.23 16.65 17.03
C VAL A 214 -5.95 15.60 18.11
N PRO A 215 -5.38 15.97 19.27
CA PRO A 215 -5.28 15.06 20.39
C PRO A 215 -6.68 14.76 20.92
N LEU A 216 -6.99 13.48 21.11
CA LEU A 216 -8.29 13.03 21.59
C LEU A 216 -8.26 12.69 23.08
N GLN A 217 -7.20 11.98 23.48
CA GLN A 217 -7.04 11.48 24.82
C GLN A 217 -5.55 11.31 25.14
N SER A 218 -5.14 11.60 26.34
CA SER A 218 -3.76 11.42 26.82
C SER A 218 -3.75 10.60 28.10
N GLY A 219 -2.74 9.73 28.20
CA GLY A 219 -2.37 9.06 29.45
C GLY A 219 -1.04 9.57 29.97
N ALA A 220 -0.39 8.82 30.86
CA ALA A 220 0.85 9.25 31.52
C ALA A 220 2.01 9.48 30.52
N ASP A 221 2.12 8.66 29.50
CA ASP A 221 3.23 8.66 28.54
C ASP A 221 2.79 8.44 27.07
N TRP A 222 1.51 8.62 26.78
CA TRP A 222 0.94 8.46 25.45
C TRP A 222 -0.19 9.44 25.14
N THR A 223 -0.49 9.61 23.86
CA THR A 223 -1.68 10.35 23.39
C THR A 223 -2.31 9.61 22.21
N LEU A 224 -3.64 9.44 22.25
CA LEU A 224 -4.45 9.04 21.10
C LEU A 224 -4.73 10.29 20.26
N VAL A 225 -4.35 10.24 18.98
CA VAL A 225 -4.46 11.37 18.06
C VAL A 225 -5.36 11.01 16.90
N GLN A 226 -6.31 11.89 16.59
CA GLN A 226 -7.02 11.91 15.32
C GLN A 226 -6.17 12.64 14.27
N ILE A 227 -6.11 12.07 13.08
CA ILE A 227 -5.28 12.58 12.00
C ILE A 227 -6.10 12.57 10.72
N ILE A 228 -6.30 13.74 10.12
CA ILE A 228 -6.97 13.89 8.83
C ILE A 228 -5.90 14.23 7.80
N ILE A 229 -5.76 13.43 6.75
CA ILE A 229 -4.78 13.67 5.68
C ILE A 229 -5.45 14.10 4.39
N GLU A 230 -4.93 15.16 3.76
CA GLU A 230 -5.34 15.60 2.42
C GLU A 230 -4.55 14.89 1.32
N THR A 231 -3.27 14.69 1.55
CA THR A 231 -2.32 14.01 0.66
C THR A 231 -2.21 12.51 1.00
N GLY A 232 -1.49 11.77 0.19
CA GLY A 232 -1.28 10.33 0.38
C GLY A 232 0.18 9.93 0.12
N VAL A 233 1.12 10.65 0.71
CA VAL A 233 2.55 10.36 0.57
C VAL A 233 2.91 9.13 1.39
N ARG A 234 3.79 8.29 0.86
CA ARG A 234 4.25 7.08 1.56
C ARG A 234 4.78 7.43 2.96
N HIS A 235 4.37 6.66 3.98
CA HIS A 235 4.74 6.83 5.39
C HIS A 235 4.47 8.25 5.94
N GLN A 236 3.57 9.02 5.34
CA GLN A 236 3.33 10.43 5.66
C GLN A 236 3.17 10.66 7.16
N ILE A 237 2.18 10.02 7.78
CA ILE A 237 1.84 10.20 9.20
C ILE A 237 3.01 9.82 10.09
N ARG A 238 3.66 8.71 9.80
CA ARG A 238 4.79 8.16 10.56
C ARG A 238 5.98 9.12 10.56
N ALA A 239 6.32 9.65 9.37
CA ALA A 239 7.42 10.61 9.21
C ALA A 239 7.11 11.97 9.86
N HIS A 240 5.87 12.46 9.76
CA HIS A 240 5.44 13.71 10.40
C HIS A 240 5.52 13.61 11.92
N LEU A 241 4.87 12.60 12.52
CA LEU A 241 4.81 12.44 13.96
C LEU A 241 6.20 12.22 14.56
N SER A 242 7.05 11.44 13.90
CA SER A 242 8.46 11.29 14.29
C SER A 242 9.22 12.62 14.24
N ALA A 243 9.04 13.41 13.18
CA ALA A 243 9.68 14.72 13.03
C ALA A 243 9.22 15.74 14.08
N LEU A 244 7.97 15.63 14.53
CA LEU A 244 7.42 16.44 15.62
C LEU A 244 7.90 15.97 17.01
N GLY A 245 8.64 14.87 17.11
CA GLY A 245 9.14 14.30 18.36
C GLY A 245 8.18 13.34 19.06
N TYR A 246 7.08 12.95 18.39
CA TYR A 246 6.04 12.06 18.91
C TYR A 246 5.89 10.81 18.04
N PRO A 247 6.86 9.87 18.04
CA PRO A 247 6.76 8.67 17.23
C PRO A 247 5.56 7.83 17.64
N ILE A 248 4.98 7.13 16.66
CA ILE A 248 3.83 6.23 16.88
C ILE A 248 4.30 4.99 17.66
N TRP A 249 3.52 4.53 18.63
CA TRP A 249 3.80 3.31 19.37
C TRP A 249 3.99 2.11 18.43
N GLY A 250 5.09 1.37 18.65
CA GLY A 250 5.48 0.22 17.83
C GLY A 250 6.11 0.58 16.50
N ASP A 251 6.33 1.87 16.19
CA ASP A 251 7.00 2.27 14.96
C ASP A 251 8.53 2.18 15.07
N ARG A 252 9.06 0.97 14.94
CA ARG A 252 10.51 0.72 14.98
C ARG A 252 11.28 1.46 13.88
N LEU A 253 10.61 1.75 12.76
CA LEU A 253 11.23 2.40 11.61
C LEU A 253 11.43 3.90 11.84
N TYR A 254 10.55 4.53 12.63
CA TYR A 254 10.53 5.97 12.87
C TYR A 254 10.83 6.35 14.33
N GLY A 255 11.48 5.46 15.07
CA GLY A 255 12.15 5.79 16.32
C GLY A 255 11.31 5.64 17.58
N SER A 256 10.21 4.86 17.54
CA SER A 256 9.49 4.51 18.75
C SER A 256 10.40 3.77 19.73
N ARG A 257 10.39 4.23 20.98
CA ARG A 257 11.08 3.60 22.13
C ARG A 257 10.20 2.51 22.75
N VAL A 258 8.88 2.65 22.58
CA VAL A 258 7.90 1.70 23.08
C VAL A 258 7.91 0.46 22.20
N GLN A 259 8.41 -0.65 22.74
CA GLN A 259 8.41 -1.92 22.04
C GLN A 259 7.02 -2.55 22.14
N LYS A 260 6.22 -2.34 21.10
CA LYS A 260 4.95 -3.03 20.88
C LYS A 260 5.09 -3.93 19.65
N ASP A 261 4.34 -5.02 19.63
CA ASP A 261 4.38 -6.00 18.54
C ASP A 261 3.75 -5.47 17.26
N ALA A 262 2.91 -4.43 17.35
CA ALA A 262 2.22 -3.84 16.21
C ALA A 262 2.30 -2.31 16.22
N LEU A 263 2.26 -1.73 15.02
CA LEU A 263 2.16 -0.29 14.79
C LEU A 263 0.76 0.19 15.19
N HIS A 264 0.67 1.15 16.12
CA HIS A 264 -0.59 1.75 16.55
C HIS A 264 -1.03 2.86 15.60
N LEU A 265 -1.24 2.52 14.31
CA LEU A 265 -1.74 3.39 13.25
C LEU A 265 -2.87 2.68 12.50
N HIS A 266 -4.05 3.30 12.48
CA HIS A 266 -5.26 2.74 11.92
C HIS A 266 -5.96 3.74 10.99
N ALA A 267 -6.27 3.33 9.76
CA ALA A 267 -7.10 4.08 8.82
C ALA A 267 -8.57 3.92 9.24
N HIS A 268 -9.02 4.82 10.14
CA HIS A 268 -10.27 4.70 10.86
C HIS A 268 -11.49 4.96 10.00
N ALA A 269 -11.47 6.04 9.21
CA ALA A 269 -12.62 6.38 8.38
C ALA A 269 -12.19 6.92 7.01
N ILE A 270 -13.06 6.69 6.04
CA ILE A 270 -12.94 7.23 4.70
C ILE A 270 -14.28 7.78 4.22
N GLY A 271 -14.26 8.96 3.59
CA GLY A 271 -15.45 9.58 3.01
C GLY A 271 -15.21 10.02 1.57
N PHE A 272 -16.15 9.74 0.68
CA PHE A 272 -16.08 10.09 -0.73
C PHE A 272 -17.46 10.12 -1.37
N ARG A 273 -17.57 10.72 -2.57
CA ARG A 273 -18.81 10.67 -3.34
C ARG A 273 -18.97 9.31 -4.01
N HIS A 274 -20.15 8.71 -3.93
CA HIS A 274 -20.45 7.44 -4.59
C HIS A 274 -20.12 7.49 -6.10
N PRO A 275 -19.38 6.51 -6.66
CA PRO A 275 -18.84 6.61 -8.01
C PRO A 275 -19.88 6.51 -9.15
N VAL A 276 -21.05 5.94 -8.91
CA VAL A 276 -22.04 5.62 -9.95
C VAL A 276 -23.46 6.08 -9.59
N SER A 277 -23.66 6.75 -8.43
CA SER A 277 -25.00 7.21 -8.06
C SER A 277 -25.47 8.30 -9.01
N THR A 278 -26.67 8.09 -9.59
CA THR A 278 -27.41 9.11 -10.36
C THR A 278 -28.13 10.09 -9.44
N GLU A 279 -28.32 9.75 -8.16
CA GLU A 279 -28.72 10.70 -7.14
C GLU A 279 -27.58 11.68 -6.93
N GLN A 280 -27.83 12.92 -7.30
CA GLN A 280 -26.84 14.00 -7.15
C GLN A 280 -26.33 14.00 -5.71
N GLU A 281 -25.04 13.61 -5.54
CA GLU A 281 -24.28 13.81 -4.31
C GLU A 281 -24.41 12.76 -3.18
N ARG A 282 -24.73 11.50 -3.47
CA ARG A 282 -24.67 10.48 -2.43
C ARG A 282 -23.25 10.39 -1.83
N GLN A 283 -23.09 10.92 -0.61
CA GLN A 283 -21.86 10.81 0.17
C GLN A 283 -21.79 9.43 0.83
N ILE A 284 -20.64 8.82 0.73
CA ILE A 284 -20.31 7.57 1.41
C ILE A 284 -19.37 7.91 2.56
N HIS A 285 -19.66 7.36 3.72
CA HIS A 285 -18.78 7.42 4.89
C HIS A 285 -18.68 6.02 5.47
N ILE A 286 -17.45 5.46 5.51
CA ILE A 286 -17.18 4.10 5.99
C ILE A 286 -16.19 4.20 7.14
N VAL A 287 -16.51 3.52 8.24
CA VAL A 287 -15.71 3.46 9.45
C VAL A 287 -15.22 2.03 9.66
N SER A 288 -13.94 1.88 9.95
CA SER A 288 -13.35 0.64 10.45
C SER A 288 -13.23 0.74 11.97
N PRO A 289 -13.73 -0.26 12.73
CA PRO A 289 -13.58 -0.26 14.19
C PRO A 289 -12.13 -0.26 14.61
N LEU A 290 -11.82 0.41 15.70
CA LEU A 290 -10.46 0.36 16.28
C LEU A 290 -10.09 -1.08 16.63
N PRO A 291 -8.90 -1.55 16.21
CA PRO A 291 -8.43 -2.89 16.54
C PRO A 291 -8.17 -3.03 18.06
N GLN A 292 -8.23 -4.27 18.55
CA GLN A 292 -8.04 -4.56 20.00
C GLN A 292 -6.75 -3.98 20.59
N ILE A 293 -5.68 -3.82 19.79
CA ILE A 293 -4.43 -3.21 20.27
C ILE A 293 -4.62 -1.79 20.81
N PHE A 294 -5.63 -1.05 20.34
CA PHE A 294 -5.98 0.29 20.86
C PHE A 294 -6.75 0.22 22.17
N HIS A 295 -7.39 -0.90 22.51
CA HIS A 295 -8.08 -1.13 23.78
C HIS A 295 -7.16 -1.67 24.87
N ALA A 296 -5.98 -2.19 24.50
CA ALA A 296 -4.95 -2.65 25.43
C ALA A 296 -4.09 -1.50 26.02
N ILE A 297 -4.43 -0.25 25.70
CA ILE A 297 -3.96 0.95 26.38
C ILE A 297 -4.58 0.91 27.78
N PRO A 298 -3.80 1.09 28.89
CA PRO A 298 -4.28 0.90 30.25
C PRO A 298 -5.64 1.56 30.50
N ALA A 299 -6.63 0.77 30.92
CA ALA A 299 -8.03 1.18 31.04
C ALA A 299 -8.27 2.24 32.14
N ASP A 300 -7.37 2.40 33.07
CA ASP A 300 -7.42 3.41 34.13
C ASP A 300 -7.41 4.85 33.57
N GLU A 301 -7.16 4.98 32.25
CA GLU A 301 -6.99 6.22 31.53
C GLU A 301 -7.92 6.40 30.33
N LEU A 302 -8.75 5.39 30.00
CA LEU A 302 -9.78 5.50 28.98
C LEU A 302 -11.01 6.23 29.56
N GLY A 303 -10.97 7.56 29.56
CA GLY A 303 -12.15 8.36 29.85
C GLY A 303 -13.29 7.95 28.92
N ARG A 304 -14.46 7.69 29.50
CA ARG A 304 -15.69 7.33 28.77
C ARG A 304 -15.91 8.36 27.65
N GLU A 305 -15.91 7.92 26.39
CA GLU A 305 -16.41 8.73 25.30
C GLU A 305 -17.77 9.32 25.70
N LYS A 306 -17.82 10.65 25.83
CA LYS A 306 -19.12 11.32 25.80
C LYS A 306 -19.63 11.21 24.38
N VAL A 307 -20.57 10.30 24.16
CA VAL A 307 -21.43 10.28 22.99
C VAL A 307 -22.13 11.64 22.94
N LEU A 308 -21.78 12.48 21.99
CA LEU A 308 -22.53 13.65 21.56
C LEU A 308 -23.35 13.29 20.35
#